data_26123a952d1eb643e647a49b7cea05bd
#
_entry.id   26123a952d1eb643e647a49b7cea05bd
#
_cell.length_a   1.000
_cell.length_b   1.000
_cell.length_c   1.000
_cell.angle_alpha   90.00
_cell.angle_beta   90.00
_cell.angle_gamma   90.00
#
_symmetry.space_group_name_H-M   'P 1'
#
loop_
_entity.id
_entity.type
_entity.pdbx_description
1 polymer ?
#
loop_
_entity_poly.entity_id
_entity_poly.type
_entity_poly.pdbx_seq_one_letter_code
_entity_poly.pdbx_strand_id
1 'polypeptide(L)' 'MDTATDRRLADLEIKASYTEDLLDQLNMTVYRQQEQIDRLIAQIAQLQQQAPEQGGGARNLRDELPPHY' A
#
# COMPACT_ATOMS: atom_id res chain seq x y z
N MET A 1 2.19 32.11 -35.02
CA MET A 1 1.81 31.74 -33.71
C MET A 1 2.59 32.51 -32.69
N ASP A 2 1.94 32.75 -31.61
CA ASP A 2 2.51 33.53 -30.54
C ASP A 2 3.59 32.71 -29.84
N THR A 3 4.80 33.28 -29.74
CA THR A 3 5.91 32.59 -29.10
C THR A 3 5.59 32.30 -27.63
N ALA A 4 4.92 33.22 -26.97
CA ALA A 4 4.56 33.02 -25.58
C ALA A 4 3.61 31.84 -25.42
N THR A 5 2.66 31.72 -26.34
CA THR A 5 1.74 30.60 -26.32
C THR A 5 2.46 29.29 -26.55
N ASP A 6 3.41 29.30 -27.48
CA ASP A 6 4.18 28.08 -27.76
C ASP A 6 4.97 27.65 -26.53
N ARG A 7 5.55 28.60 -25.81
CA ARG A 7 6.26 28.28 -24.59
C ARG A 7 5.36 27.70 -23.52
N ARG A 8 4.20 28.30 -23.38
CA ARG A 8 3.24 27.80 -22.40
C ARG A 8 2.83 26.37 -22.69
N LEU A 9 2.60 26.10 -23.98
CA LEU A 9 2.23 24.75 -24.37
C LEU A 9 3.34 23.76 -24.08
N ALA A 10 4.57 24.17 -24.39
CA ALA A 10 5.71 23.32 -24.12
C ALA A 10 5.85 23.03 -22.63
N ASP A 11 5.70 24.08 -21.82
CA ASP A 11 5.76 23.91 -20.37
C ASP A 11 4.69 22.96 -19.88
N LEU A 12 3.47 23.11 -20.38
CA LEU A 12 2.38 22.25 -19.98
C LEU A 12 2.64 20.81 -20.38
N GLU A 13 3.20 20.62 -21.57
CA GLU A 13 3.52 19.27 -22.02
C GLU A 13 4.55 18.60 -21.11
N ILE A 14 5.57 19.38 -20.73
CA ILE A 14 6.59 18.86 -19.85
C ILE A 14 5.98 18.48 -18.51
N LYS A 15 5.15 19.37 -17.97
CA LYS A 15 4.51 19.11 -16.70
C LYS A 15 3.57 17.93 -16.77
N ALA A 16 2.83 17.81 -17.87
CA ALA A 16 1.92 16.71 -18.05
C ALA A 16 2.65 15.39 -18.12
N SER A 17 3.77 15.35 -18.85
CA SER A 17 4.56 14.14 -18.94
C SER A 17 5.11 13.74 -17.59
N TYR A 18 5.60 14.71 -16.85
CA TYR A 18 6.13 14.44 -15.51
C TYR A 18 5.03 13.90 -14.60
N THR A 19 3.87 14.51 -14.68
CA THR A 19 2.75 14.07 -13.86
C THR A 19 2.31 12.65 -14.21
N GLU A 20 2.28 12.33 -15.49
CA GLU A 20 1.93 11.00 -15.94
C GLU A 20 2.92 9.97 -15.41
N ASP A 21 4.21 10.30 -15.46
CA ASP A 21 5.23 9.41 -14.92
C ASP A 21 5.03 9.18 -13.42
N LEU A 22 4.72 10.24 -12.71
CA LEU A 22 4.46 10.11 -11.28
C LEU A 22 3.25 9.23 -11.02
N LEU A 23 2.21 9.39 -11.81
CA LEU A 23 1.02 8.56 -11.67
C LEU A 23 1.35 7.10 -11.90
N ASP A 24 2.14 6.82 -12.92
CA ASP A 24 2.54 5.45 -13.18
C ASP A 24 3.31 4.87 -12.01
N GLN A 25 4.24 5.65 -11.46
CA GLN A 25 5.01 5.19 -10.31
C GLN A 25 4.13 4.97 -9.10
N LEU A 26 3.19 5.88 -8.87
CA LEU A 26 2.26 5.72 -7.76
C LEU A 26 1.40 4.48 -7.92
N ASN A 27 0.92 4.26 -9.13
CA ASN A 27 0.11 3.08 -9.40
C ASN A 27 0.88 1.81 -9.13
N MET A 28 2.15 1.77 -9.54
CA MET A 28 2.99 0.61 -9.27
C MET A 28 3.23 0.43 -7.78
N THR A 29 3.42 1.53 -7.09
CA THR A 29 3.63 1.48 -5.65
C THR A 29 2.39 0.95 -4.94
N VAL A 30 1.22 1.43 -5.32
CA VAL A 30 -0.03 0.96 -4.75
C VAL A 30 -0.20 -0.53 -5.01
N TYR A 31 0.11 -0.96 -6.21
CA TYR A 31 -0.01 -2.37 -6.55
C TYR A 31 0.89 -3.23 -5.67
N ARG A 32 2.13 -2.80 -5.51
CA ARG A 32 3.07 -3.55 -4.66
C ARG A 32 2.62 -3.58 -3.22
N GLN A 33 2.11 -2.46 -2.75
CA GLN A 33 1.62 -2.39 -1.39
C GLN A 33 0.42 -3.31 -1.20
N GLN A 34 -0.43 -3.37 -2.19
CA GLN A 34 -1.57 -4.25 -2.10
C GLN A 34 -1.13 -5.71 -2.05
N GLU A 35 -0.13 -6.05 -2.83
CA GLU A 35 0.42 -7.39 -2.76
C GLU A 35 0.98 -7.71 -1.39
N GLN A 36 1.68 -6.75 -0.80
CA GLN A 36 2.20 -6.93 0.54
C GLN A 36 1.08 -7.13 1.55
N ILE A 37 0.06 -6.32 1.44
CA ILE A 37 -1.09 -6.45 2.33
C ILE A 37 -1.72 -7.81 2.18
N ASP A 38 -1.91 -8.27 0.96
CA ASP A 38 -2.49 -9.58 0.73
C ASP A 38 -1.66 -10.69 1.35
N ARG A 39 -0.34 -10.59 1.23
CA ARG A 39 0.54 -11.59 1.84
C ARG A 39 0.45 -11.55 3.35
N LEU A 40 0.41 -10.37 3.91
CA LEU A 40 0.30 -10.24 5.36
C LEU A 40 -1.03 -10.82 5.85
N ILE A 41 -2.09 -10.56 5.12
CA ILE A 41 -3.38 -11.12 5.48
C ILE A 41 -3.33 -12.64 5.46
N ALA A 42 -2.69 -13.20 4.44
CA ALA A 42 -2.56 -14.64 4.35
C ALA A 42 -1.75 -15.20 5.51
N GLN A 43 -0.69 -14.50 5.87
CA GLN A 43 0.13 -14.94 6.99
C GLN A 43 -0.63 -14.87 8.31
N ILE A 44 -1.40 -13.82 8.48
CA ILE A 44 -2.22 -13.70 9.68
C ILE A 44 -3.24 -14.84 9.73
N ALA A 45 -3.84 -15.15 8.61
CA ALA A 45 -4.81 -16.25 8.56
C ALA A 45 -4.16 -17.56 8.94
N GLN A 46 -2.94 -17.79 8.48
CA GLN A 46 -2.21 -18.99 8.86
C GLN A 46 -1.93 -19.03 10.34
N LEU A 47 -1.51 -17.92 10.88
CA LEU A 47 -1.25 -17.85 12.31
C LEU A 47 -2.50 -18.13 13.11
N GLN A 48 -3.62 -17.63 12.67
CA GLN A 48 -4.87 -17.85 13.34
C GLN A 48 -5.28 -19.31 13.29
N GLN A 49 -4.98 -19.97 12.20
CA GLN A 49 -5.27 -21.39 12.10
C GLN A 49 -4.40 -22.20 13.03
N GLN A 50 -3.15 -21.82 13.18
CA GLN A 50 -2.25 -22.50 14.08
C GLN A 50 -2.57 -22.24 15.53
N ALA A 51 -3.00 -21.03 15.81
CA ALA A 51 -3.28 -20.64 17.18
C ALA A 51 -4.32 -21.54 17.87
N PRO A 52 -5.45 -21.86 17.23
CA PRO A 52 -6.42 -22.72 17.89
C PRO A 52 -5.86 -24.09 18.22
N GLU A 53 -4.96 -24.58 17.40
CA GLU A 53 -4.35 -25.88 17.66
C GLU A 53 -3.43 -25.84 18.84
N GLN A 54 -2.68 -24.80 18.93
CA GLN A 54 -1.82 -24.58 20.09
C GLN A 54 -2.64 -24.12 21.27
N GLY A 55 -3.84 -23.78 20.98
CA GLY A 55 -4.85 -23.70 21.99
C GLY A 55 -4.68 -22.62 22.99
N GLY A 56 -4.62 -23.04 24.19
CA GLY A 56 -4.65 -22.12 25.28
C GLY A 56 -3.59 -21.04 25.25
N GLY A 57 -2.47 -21.35 24.67
CA GLY A 57 -1.39 -20.39 24.64
C GLY A 57 -1.76 -19.09 23.94
N ALA A 58 -2.34 -19.22 22.78
CA ALA A 58 -2.70 -18.04 22.02
C ALA A 58 -3.80 -17.25 22.72
N ARG A 59 -4.71 -17.98 23.32
CA ARG A 59 -5.78 -17.33 24.04
C ARG A 59 -5.26 -16.55 25.22
N ASN A 60 -4.32 -17.14 25.91
CA ASN A 60 -3.75 -16.49 27.07
C ASN A 60 -3.08 -15.19 26.69
N LEU A 61 -2.38 -15.19 25.59
CA LEU A 61 -1.77 -13.97 25.11
C LEU A 61 -2.81 -12.89 24.85
N ARG A 62 -3.89 -13.29 24.27
CA ARG A 62 -4.96 -12.37 23.99
C ARG A 62 -5.53 -11.78 25.25
N ASP A 63 -5.74 -12.63 26.21
CA ASP A 63 -6.28 -12.19 27.49
C ASP A 63 -5.35 -11.21 28.15
N GLU A 64 -4.08 -11.39 27.98
CA GLU A 64 -3.11 -10.50 28.60
C GLU A 64 -2.99 -9.16 27.90
N LEU A 65 -3.08 -9.19 26.58
CA LEU A 65 -2.87 -7.98 25.84
C LEU A 65 -4.00 -6.97 25.92
N PRO A 66 -5.24 -7.39 25.74
CA PRO A 66 -6.32 -6.41 25.69
C PRO A 66 -6.46 -5.53 26.89
N PRO A 67 -6.28 -6.06 28.07
CA PRO A 67 -6.50 -5.21 29.24
C PRO A 67 -5.58 -4.02 29.33
N HIS A 68 -4.57 -4.00 28.54
CA HIS A 68 -3.58 -2.95 28.65
C HIS A 68 -3.90 -1.75 27.81
N TYR A 69 -4.97 -1.76 27.13
CA TYR A 69 -5.32 -0.58 26.35
C TYR A 69 -6.34 0.28 27.02
#